data_bdfabb5d7e61ec054dc10435d3d14f99
#
_entry.id   bdfabb5d7e61ec054dc10435d3d14f99
#
_cell.length_a   1.000
_cell.length_b   1.000
_cell.length_c   1.000
_cell.angle_alpha   90.00
_cell.angle_beta   90.00
_cell.angle_gamma   90.00
#
_symmetry.space_group_name_H-M   'P 1'
#
loop_
_entity.id
_entity.type
_entity.pdbx_description
1 polymer ?
#
loop_
_entity_poly.entity_id
_entity_poly.type
_entity_poly.pdbx_seq_one_letter_code
_entity_poly.pdbx_strand_id
1 'polypeptide(L)'
;MMVPPEYGGSGADTVSYVLALSEVAYSCASTAVVMSVHNSIVCESILRNGTEDQKKRYLSKLATGEIIGAFALTEPNAGSDPSRQTTKAVFDGDSYILNGSKRFTTTGKNAG
;
A
#
# COMPACT_ATOMS: atom_id res chain seq x y z
N MET A 1 4.34 -9.46 -5.46
CA MET A 1 4.10 -10.90 -5.68
C MET A 1 2.68 -11.19 -6.18
N MET A 2 1.63 -10.73 -5.48
CA MET A 2 0.23 -11.04 -5.86
C MET A 2 -0.32 -10.20 -7.02
N VAL A 3 0.33 -9.09 -7.38
CA VAL A 3 -0.06 -8.28 -8.54
C VAL A 3 -0.06 -9.13 -9.81
N PRO A 4 -1.13 -9.06 -10.64
CA PRO A 4 -1.23 -9.84 -11.88
C PRO A 4 -0.12 -9.51 -12.89
N PRO A 5 0.23 -10.47 -13.78
CA PRO A 5 1.28 -10.31 -14.79
C PRO A 5 1.04 -9.12 -15.75
N GLU A 6 -0.20 -8.79 -16.06
CA GLU A 6 -0.55 -7.65 -16.92
C GLU A 6 -0.10 -6.29 -16.36
N TYR A 7 0.14 -6.23 -15.03
CA TYR A 7 0.72 -5.04 -14.36
C TYR A 7 2.16 -5.30 -13.88
N GLY A 8 2.85 -6.30 -14.44
CA GLY A 8 4.25 -6.57 -14.13
C GLY A 8 4.49 -7.38 -12.85
N GLY A 9 3.46 -7.93 -12.23
CA GLY A 9 3.56 -8.79 -11.07
C GLY A 9 3.77 -10.26 -11.42
N SER A 10 3.95 -11.11 -10.40
CA SER A 10 4.10 -12.56 -10.57
C SER A 10 2.76 -13.31 -10.60
N GLY A 11 1.66 -12.67 -10.21
CA GLY A 11 0.36 -13.32 -10.09
C GLY A 11 0.34 -14.48 -9.08
N ALA A 12 1.22 -14.44 -8.06
CA ALA A 12 1.29 -15.47 -7.05
C ALA A 12 -0.01 -15.52 -6.22
N ASP A 13 -0.42 -16.71 -5.84
CA ASP A 13 -1.55 -16.87 -4.94
C ASP A 13 -1.21 -16.48 -3.49
N THR A 14 -2.23 -16.40 -2.65
CA THR A 14 -2.08 -15.98 -1.25
C THR A 14 -1.23 -16.96 -0.45
N VAL A 15 -1.29 -18.26 -0.74
CA VAL A 15 -0.50 -19.29 -0.02
C VAL A 15 0.98 -19.10 -0.31
N SER A 16 1.33 -19.00 -1.59
CA SER A 16 2.71 -18.74 -2.04
C SER A 16 3.26 -17.45 -1.44
N TYR A 17 2.42 -16.40 -1.40
CA TYR A 17 2.79 -15.13 -0.77
C TYR A 17 3.06 -15.27 0.74
N VAL A 18 2.18 -15.96 1.48
CA VAL A 18 2.35 -16.15 2.93
C VAL A 18 3.58 -17.00 3.25
N LEU A 19 3.86 -18.05 2.47
CA LEU A 19 5.07 -18.85 2.64
C LEU A 19 6.33 -17.99 2.47
N ALA A 20 6.41 -17.23 1.39
CA ALA A 20 7.54 -16.31 1.17
C ALA A 20 7.67 -15.26 2.27
N LEU A 21 6.54 -14.68 2.71
CA LEU A 21 6.52 -13.72 3.80
C LEU A 21 7.03 -14.31 5.12
N SER A 22 6.67 -15.56 5.41
CA SER A 22 7.12 -16.28 6.62
C SER A 22 8.63 -16.48 6.62
N GLU A 23 9.22 -16.86 5.49
CA GLU A 23 10.68 -17.01 5.36
C GLU A 23 11.42 -15.69 5.56
N VAL A 24 10.90 -14.61 4.99
CA VAL A 24 11.47 -13.26 5.21
C VAL A 24 11.32 -12.86 6.68
N ALA A 25 10.18 -13.12 7.32
CA ALA A 25 9.92 -12.78 8.71
C ALA A 25 10.83 -13.54 9.69
N TYR A 26 11.18 -14.78 9.37
CA TYR A 26 12.13 -15.56 10.15
C TYR A 26 13.50 -14.87 10.26
N SER A 27 13.94 -14.24 9.17
CA SER A 27 15.23 -13.53 9.13
C SER A 27 15.13 -12.08 9.61
N CYS A 28 14.06 -11.37 9.23
CA CYS A 28 13.86 -9.97 9.58
C CYS A 28 12.38 -9.59 9.55
N ALA A 29 11.77 -9.49 10.73
CA ALA A 29 10.36 -9.12 10.89
C ALA A 29 10.05 -7.72 10.32
N SER A 30 10.96 -6.76 10.42
CA SER A 30 10.75 -5.41 9.89
C SER A 30 10.64 -5.41 8.36
N THR A 31 11.49 -6.19 7.69
CA THR A 31 11.43 -6.35 6.22
C THR A 31 10.12 -7.05 5.81
N ALA A 32 9.69 -8.06 6.57
CA ALA A 32 8.41 -8.72 6.32
C ALA A 32 7.22 -7.77 6.46
N VAL A 33 7.24 -6.86 7.44
CA VAL A 33 6.19 -5.83 7.57
C VAL A 33 6.16 -4.90 6.36
N VAL A 34 7.32 -4.44 5.87
CA VAL A 34 7.38 -3.63 4.64
C VAL A 34 6.79 -4.40 3.45
N MET A 35 7.21 -5.65 3.26
CA MET A 35 6.71 -6.52 2.20
C MET A 35 5.19 -6.74 2.33
N SER A 36 4.69 -6.93 3.55
CA SER A 36 3.26 -7.09 3.83
C SER A 36 2.47 -5.84 3.46
N VAL A 37 2.85 -4.68 3.97
CA VAL A 37 2.15 -3.41 3.68
C VAL A 37 2.15 -3.11 2.18
N HIS A 38 3.30 -3.26 1.54
CA HIS A 38 3.45 -2.99 0.12
C HIS A 38 2.54 -3.88 -0.76
N ASN A 39 2.55 -5.20 -0.55
CA ASN A 39 1.77 -6.12 -1.38
C ASN A 39 0.29 -6.18 -0.98
N SER A 40 0.00 -6.46 0.31
CA SER A 40 -1.36 -6.79 0.74
C SER A 40 -2.23 -5.58 1.05
N ILE A 41 -1.62 -4.41 1.27
CA ILE A 41 -2.40 -3.18 1.52
C ILE A 41 -2.31 -2.24 0.32
N VAL A 42 -1.10 -1.80 -0.07
CA VAL A 42 -0.97 -0.78 -1.12
C VAL A 42 -1.36 -1.32 -2.49
N CYS A 43 -0.67 -2.37 -2.97
CA CYS A 43 -0.95 -2.93 -4.29
C CYS A 43 -2.38 -3.47 -4.40
N GLU A 44 -2.86 -4.18 -3.38
CA GLU A 44 -4.21 -4.73 -3.36
C GLU A 44 -5.30 -3.64 -3.36
N SER A 45 -5.09 -2.54 -2.63
CA SER A 45 -6.04 -1.42 -2.64
C SER A 45 -6.16 -0.78 -4.01
N ILE A 46 -5.03 -0.59 -4.71
CA ILE A 46 -5.04 -0.05 -6.07
C ILE A 46 -5.65 -1.06 -7.05
N LEU A 47 -5.31 -2.34 -6.91
CA LEU A 47 -5.83 -3.39 -7.79
C LEU A 47 -7.36 -3.51 -7.70
N ARG A 48 -7.91 -3.44 -6.48
CA ARG A 48 -9.36 -3.57 -6.27
C ARG A 48 -10.15 -2.31 -6.57
N ASN A 49 -9.60 -1.14 -6.26
CA ASN A 49 -10.38 0.10 -6.24
C ASN A 49 -9.90 1.15 -7.26
N GLY A 50 -8.71 0.97 -7.85
CA GLY A 50 -8.16 1.90 -8.82
C GLY A 50 -8.83 1.80 -10.20
N THR A 51 -8.85 2.91 -10.93
CA THR A 51 -9.18 2.90 -12.35
C THR A 51 -8.10 2.18 -13.15
N GLU A 52 -8.40 1.77 -14.39
CA GLU A 52 -7.40 1.11 -15.25
C GLU A 52 -6.16 1.98 -15.50
N ASP A 53 -6.33 3.28 -15.62
CA ASP A 53 -5.21 4.23 -15.77
C ASP A 53 -4.35 4.30 -14.50
N GLN A 54 -4.99 4.32 -13.32
CA GLN A 54 -4.28 4.27 -12.04
C GLN A 54 -3.53 2.96 -11.86
N LYS A 55 -4.15 1.81 -12.18
CA LYS A 55 -3.50 0.50 -12.13
C LYS A 55 -2.26 0.45 -13.03
N LYS A 56 -2.39 0.82 -14.29
CA LYS A 56 -1.28 0.86 -15.25
C LYS A 56 -0.16 1.82 -14.80
N ARG A 57 -0.53 2.96 -14.24
CA ARG A 57 0.43 3.99 -13.81
C ARG A 57 1.22 3.59 -12.58
N TYR A 58 0.58 2.95 -11.60
CA TYR A 58 1.18 2.69 -10.29
C TYR A 58 1.56 1.23 -10.06
N LEU A 59 0.72 0.25 -10.44
CA LEU A 59 0.99 -1.15 -10.12
C LEU A 59 2.23 -1.68 -10.82
N SER A 60 2.53 -1.25 -12.05
CA SER A 60 3.74 -1.71 -12.75
C SER A 60 5.03 -1.32 -12.01
N LYS A 61 5.09 -0.13 -11.48
CA LYS A 61 6.24 0.37 -10.71
C LYS A 61 6.32 -0.24 -9.31
N LEU A 62 5.16 -0.41 -8.67
CA LEU A 62 5.07 -1.09 -7.37
C LEU A 62 5.42 -2.57 -7.49
N ALA A 63 4.94 -3.27 -8.51
CA ALA A 63 5.18 -4.70 -8.69
C ALA A 63 6.66 -5.04 -8.93
N THR A 64 7.39 -4.15 -9.62
CA THR A 64 8.83 -4.29 -9.89
C THR A 64 9.73 -3.79 -8.75
N GLY A 65 9.15 -3.07 -7.78
CA GLY A 65 9.90 -2.43 -6.70
C GLY A 65 10.65 -1.15 -7.12
N GLU A 66 10.33 -0.59 -8.28
CA GLU A 66 10.86 0.72 -8.70
C GLU A 66 10.44 1.82 -7.71
N ILE A 67 9.22 1.70 -7.19
CA ILE A 67 8.73 2.51 -6.08
C ILE A 67 8.22 1.63 -4.96
N ILE A 68 8.32 2.11 -3.72
CA ILE A 68 7.76 1.45 -2.55
C ILE A 68 6.51 2.22 -2.13
N GLY A 69 5.42 1.51 -1.94
CA GLY A 69 4.16 2.09 -1.50
C GLY A 69 4.06 2.19 0.02
N ALA A 70 3.36 3.22 0.48
CA ALA A 70 2.99 3.40 1.88
C ALA A 70 1.48 3.62 2.01
N PHE A 71 0.91 3.15 3.13
CA PHE A 71 -0.52 3.30 3.43
C PHE A 71 -0.71 4.12 4.69
N ALA A 72 -1.20 5.34 4.54
CA ALA A 72 -1.42 6.28 5.64
C ALA A 72 -2.87 6.19 6.16
N LEU A 73 -3.10 5.36 7.17
CA LEU A 73 -4.42 5.14 7.78
C LEU A 73 -4.54 5.83 9.14
N THR A 74 -3.68 5.45 10.08
CA THR A 74 -3.76 5.84 11.49
C THR A 74 -3.62 7.35 11.71
N GLU A 75 -4.45 7.89 12.60
CA GLU A 75 -4.39 9.29 13.06
C GLU A 75 -4.21 9.36 14.57
N PRO A 76 -3.87 10.53 15.15
CA PRO A 76 -3.73 10.67 16.60
C PRO A 76 -4.91 10.15 17.41
N ASN A 77 -6.13 10.30 16.89
CA ASN A 77 -7.38 9.91 17.55
C ASN A 77 -8.12 8.75 16.84
N ALA A 78 -7.51 8.12 15.87
CA ALA A 78 -8.07 7.03 15.08
C ALA A 78 -7.04 5.93 14.88
N GLY A 79 -7.00 4.98 15.80
CA GLY A 79 -6.13 3.78 15.74
C GLY A 79 -6.93 2.57 15.30
N SER A 80 -7.29 1.69 16.26
CA SER A 80 -8.08 0.47 15.99
C SER A 80 -9.50 0.76 15.49
N ASP A 81 -10.01 1.94 15.74
CA ASP A 81 -11.27 2.41 15.17
C ASP A 81 -10.99 3.49 14.09
N PRO A 82 -10.90 3.10 12.80
CA PRO A 82 -10.64 4.03 11.70
C PRO A 82 -11.83 4.93 11.37
N SER A 83 -13.03 4.65 11.89
CA SER A 83 -14.20 5.50 11.67
C SER A 83 -14.06 6.91 12.28
N ARG A 84 -13.11 7.07 13.21
CA ARG A 84 -12.81 8.33 13.89
C ARG A 84 -11.80 9.21 13.16
N GLN A 85 -11.45 8.89 11.94
CA GLN A 85 -10.53 9.70 11.14
C GLN A 85 -11.07 11.11 10.91
N THR A 86 -10.17 12.09 10.98
CA THR A 86 -10.48 13.51 10.80
C THR A 86 -9.81 14.13 9.57
N THR A 87 -8.85 13.44 8.95
CA THR A 87 -8.26 13.89 7.68
C THR A 87 -9.33 14.03 6.62
N LYS A 88 -9.36 15.18 5.97
CA LYS A 88 -10.33 15.52 4.93
C LYS A 88 -9.65 15.74 3.59
N ALA A 89 -10.32 15.30 2.53
CA ALA A 89 -10.01 15.63 1.16
C ALA A 89 -11.14 16.51 0.62
N VAL A 90 -10.84 17.75 0.29
CA VAL A 90 -11.82 18.70 -0.27
C VAL A 90 -11.47 18.90 -1.75
N PHE A 91 -12.46 18.65 -2.61
CA PHE A 91 -12.28 18.87 -4.06
C PHE A 91 -12.24 20.37 -4.36
N ASP A 92 -11.23 20.79 -5.11
CA ASP A 92 -11.01 22.19 -5.53
C ASP A 92 -10.80 22.23 -7.05
N GLY A 93 -11.89 22.02 -7.77
CA GLY A 93 -11.92 22.07 -9.24
C GLY A 93 -11.19 20.94 -9.93
N ASP A 94 -9.87 20.95 -9.98
CA ASP A 94 -9.04 19.96 -10.69
C ASP A 94 -8.25 19.04 -9.75
N SER A 95 -8.25 19.33 -8.45
CA SER A 95 -7.42 18.62 -7.45
C SER A 95 -8.15 18.43 -6.12
N TYR A 96 -7.54 17.67 -5.21
CA TYR A 96 -8.00 17.53 -3.84
C TYR A 96 -7.02 18.19 -2.89
N ILE A 97 -7.53 19.04 -2.01
CA ILE A 97 -6.78 19.60 -0.90
C ILE A 97 -6.92 18.66 0.29
N LEU A 98 -5.80 18.08 0.74
CA LEU A 98 -5.74 17.19 1.89
C LEU A 98 -5.34 17.96 3.15
N ASN A 99 -6.18 17.89 4.18
CA ASN A 99 -5.90 18.48 5.50
C ASN A 99 -6.07 17.42 6.59
N GLY A 100 -5.01 17.17 7.35
CA GLY A 100 -5.01 16.20 8.43
C GLY A 100 -3.62 15.80 8.85
N SER A 101 -3.55 14.82 9.75
CA SER A 101 -2.29 14.26 10.26
C SER A 101 -2.39 12.74 10.34
N LYS A 102 -1.39 12.05 9.80
CA LYS A 102 -1.29 10.60 9.85
C LYS A 102 -0.11 10.17 10.74
N ARG A 103 -0.19 8.96 11.32
CA ARG A 103 0.86 8.39 12.19
C ARG A 103 1.17 6.95 11.79
N PHE A 104 2.34 6.49 12.16
CA PHE A 104 2.79 5.10 12.01
C PHE A 104 2.71 4.58 10.57
N THR A 105 2.95 5.45 9.60
CA THR A 105 2.94 5.07 8.18
C THR A 105 4.21 4.30 7.86
N THR A 106 4.09 2.98 7.68
CA THR A 106 5.21 2.11 7.27
C THR A 106 5.78 2.62 5.95
N THR A 107 7.12 2.78 5.90
CA THR A 107 7.87 3.33 4.74
C THR A 107 7.49 4.75 4.31
N GLY A 108 6.65 5.47 5.04
CA GLY A 108 6.15 6.79 4.64
C GLY A 108 7.22 7.85 4.32
N LYS A 109 8.45 7.68 4.84
CA LYS A 109 9.59 8.55 4.50
C LYS A 109 10.23 8.22 3.15
N ASN A 110 10.12 6.97 2.71
CA ASN A 110 10.80 6.42 1.53
C ASN A 110 9.82 6.02 0.42
N ALA A 111 8.52 6.23 0.63
CA ALA A 111 7.51 5.98 -0.38
C ALA A 111 7.66 6.97 -1.55
N GLY A 112 7.50 6.44 -2.78
CA GLY A 112 7.58 7.20 -4.02
C GLY A 112 6.21 7.61 -4.57
#